data_6d8cd935a05f001598662997f81ca5ab
#
_entry.id   6d8cd935a05f001598662997f81ca5ab
#
_cell.length_a   1.000
_cell.length_b   1.000
_cell.length_c   1.000
_cell.angle_alpha   90.00
_cell.angle_beta   90.00
_cell.angle_gamma   90.00
#
_symmetry.space_group_name_H-M   'P 1'
#
loop_
_entity.id
_entity.type
_entity.pdbx_description
1 polymer ?
#
loop_
_entity_poly.entity_id
_entity_poly.type
_entity_poly.pdbx_seq_one_letter_code
_entity_poly.pdbx_strand_id
1 'polypeptide(L)'
;MAIPVSNDDGNMTAELGQFDLTTEIADAQKQKPWPSGVHAKTLFKKQDFRVVLISMEPGARMKEHHVDGTSSVQVLQGSIHYSTQGQTHDLQPGSLLTLAASIKHDVESMNDSVFLLTISWPDSQHLLAMQHRGYGT
;
A
#
# COMPACT_ATOMS: atom_id res chain seq x y z
N MET A 1 -1.94 13.18 4.21
CA MET A 1 -0.95 13.21 3.14
C MET A 1 -0.99 11.91 2.36
N ALA A 2 -0.82 12.02 1.08
CA ALA A 2 -0.84 10.85 0.22
C ALA A 2 0.42 10.01 0.37
N ILE A 3 0.30 8.74 0.08
CA ILE A 3 1.43 7.82 0.00
C ILE A 3 2.32 8.28 -1.16
N PRO A 4 3.66 8.31 -0.97
CA PRO A 4 4.54 8.67 -2.07
C PRO A 4 4.47 7.57 -3.14
N VAL A 5 3.99 7.93 -4.32
CA VAL A 5 3.89 7.01 -5.45
C VAL A 5 4.79 7.52 -6.57
N SER A 6 5.20 6.61 -7.44
CA SER A 6 6.00 6.96 -8.61
C SER A 6 5.18 7.79 -9.59
N ASN A 7 5.87 8.44 -10.53
CA ASN A 7 5.20 9.22 -11.59
C ASN A 7 4.38 8.33 -12.52
N ASP A 8 4.69 7.04 -12.56
CA ASP A 8 3.87 6.09 -13.31
C ASP A 8 2.69 5.67 -12.43
N ASP A 9 1.58 6.33 -12.61
CA ASP A 9 0.37 6.13 -11.82
C ASP A 9 -0.43 4.91 -12.22
N GLY A 10 0.09 4.11 -13.13
CA GLY A 10 -0.65 3.01 -13.71
C GLY A 10 -1.64 3.50 -14.76
N ASN A 11 -2.27 2.56 -15.43
CA ASN A 11 -3.18 2.83 -16.52
C ASN A 11 -4.63 2.75 -16.03
N MET A 12 -5.29 3.91 -15.93
CA MET A 12 -6.66 4.00 -15.46
C MET A 12 -7.67 3.31 -16.39
N THR A 13 -7.31 3.08 -17.66
CA THR A 13 -8.22 2.44 -18.62
C THR A 13 -8.08 0.92 -18.66
N ALA A 14 -7.06 0.36 -18.03
CA ALA A 14 -6.87 -1.09 -17.98
C ALA A 14 -7.99 -1.75 -17.19
N GLU A 15 -8.57 -2.81 -17.72
CA GLU A 15 -9.59 -3.59 -17.04
C GLU A 15 -9.00 -4.78 -16.29
N LEU A 16 -7.82 -5.24 -16.71
CA LEU A 16 -7.15 -6.38 -16.13
C LEU A 16 -5.69 -6.03 -15.89
N GLY A 17 -5.18 -6.39 -14.74
CA GLY A 17 -3.76 -6.31 -14.44
C GLY A 17 -3.26 -7.64 -13.91
N GLN A 18 -2.12 -8.09 -14.41
CA GLN A 18 -1.43 -9.26 -13.91
C GLN A 18 0.03 -8.89 -13.71
N PHE A 19 0.56 -9.11 -12.52
CA PHE A 19 1.89 -8.65 -12.16
C PHE A 19 2.70 -9.77 -11.56
N ASP A 20 3.95 -9.88 -12.01
CA ASP A 20 4.94 -10.76 -11.38
C ASP A 20 5.65 -9.92 -10.31
N LEU A 21 5.28 -10.11 -9.05
CA LEU A 21 5.82 -9.30 -7.97
C LEU A 21 7.32 -9.49 -7.79
N THR A 22 7.84 -10.68 -8.06
CA THR A 22 9.28 -10.91 -8.01
C THR A 22 10.02 -10.01 -8.98
N THR A 23 9.52 -9.88 -10.20
CA THR A 23 10.08 -8.97 -11.21
C THR A 23 9.95 -7.52 -10.80
N GLU A 24 8.78 -7.12 -10.28
CA GLU A 24 8.54 -5.75 -9.84
C GLU A 24 9.49 -5.34 -8.71
N ILE A 25 9.72 -6.25 -7.76
CA ILE A 25 10.65 -6.01 -6.65
C ILE A 25 12.07 -5.84 -7.18
N ALA A 26 12.51 -6.71 -8.10
CA ALA A 26 13.84 -6.62 -8.71
C ALA A 26 14.02 -5.33 -9.50
N ASP A 27 13.00 -4.89 -10.23
CA ASP A 27 13.05 -3.66 -10.99
C ASP A 27 13.19 -2.43 -10.08
N ALA A 28 12.51 -2.43 -8.94
CA ALA A 28 12.64 -1.36 -7.95
C ALA A 28 14.08 -1.26 -7.43
N GLN A 29 14.74 -2.39 -7.20
CA GLN A 29 16.14 -2.41 -6.74
C GLN A 29 17.09 -1.74 -7.74
N LYS A 30 16.81 -1.85 -9.02
CA LYS A 30 17.62 -1.21 -10.07
C LYS A 30 17.49 0.30 -10.09
N GLN A 31 16.50 0.86 -9.43
CA GLN A 31 16.25 2.29 -9.40
C GLN A 31 16.86 2.99 -8.19
N LYS A 32 17.62 2.28 -7.37
CA LYS A 32 18.35 2.90 -6.26
C LYS A 32 19.41 3.88 -6.78
N PRO A 33 19.72 4.96 -6.05
CA PRO A 33 19.23 5.28 -4.71
C PRO A 33 17.80 5.81 -4.72
N TRP A 34 17.05 5.45 -3.67
CA TRP A 34 15.66 5.91 -3.54
C TRP A 34 15.60 7.16 -2.67
N PRO A 35 14.79 8.18 -3.03
CA PRO A 35 14.60 9.33 -2.16
C PRO A 35 14.08 8.90 -0.79
N SER A 36 14.74 9.35 0.26
CA SER A 36 14.40 9.01 1.65
C SER A 36 14.34 7.50 1.93
N GLY A 37 14.97 6.69 1.07
CA GLY A 37 15.00 5.23 1.23
C GLY A 37 13.69 4.52 0.92
N VAL A 38 12.77 5.17 0.23
CA VAL A 38 11.45 4.62 -0.10
C VAL A 38 11.22 4.67 -1.60
N HIS A 39 10.76 3.54 -2.15
CA HIS A 39 10.32 3.45 -3.54
C HIS A 39 8.88 2.94 -3.57
N ALA A 40 8.01 3.65 -4.23
CA ALA A 40 6.61 3.27 -4.37
C ALA A 40 6.24 3.24 -5.85
N LYS A 41 5.67 2.12 -6.29
CA LYS A 41 5.20 1.97 -7.66
C LYS A 41 3.73 1.57 -7.65
N THR A 42 2.89 2.38 -8.28
CA THR A 42 1.50 2.03 -8.47
C THR A 42 1.40 0.97 -9.55
N LEU A 43 0.93 -0.21 -9.18
CA LEU A 43 0.76 -1.32 -10.12
C LEU A 43 -0.58 -1.23 -10.83
N PHE A 44 -1.63 -0.86 -10.11
CA PHE A 44 -2.98 -0.80 -10.67
C PHE A 44 -3.72 0.38 -10.06
N LYS A 45 -4.46 1.11 -10.90
CA LYS A 45 -5.14 2.32 -10.44
C LYS A 45 -6.50 2.43 -11.12
N LYS A 46 -7.52 2.54 -10.29
CA LYS A 46 -8.87 2.88 -10.68
C LYS A 46 -9.36 4.02 -9.79
N GLN A 47 -10.51 4.56 -10.10
CA GLN A 47 -11.09 5.66 -9.34
C GLN A 47 -11.35 5.28 -7.89
N ASP A 48 -11.69 4.03 -7.64
CA ASP A 48 -12.07 3.50 -6.33
C ASP A 48 -11.07 2.50 -5.74
N PHE A 49 -9.93 2.26 -6.43
CA PHE A 49 -9.03 1.17 -6.04
C PHE A 49 -7.60 1.46 -6.49
N ARG A 50 -6.64 1.14 -5.64
CA ARG A 50 -5.22 1.29 -5.98
C ARG A 50 -4.39 0.19 -5.34
N VAL A 51 -3.45 -0.34 -6.09
CA VAL A 51 -2.46 -1.29 -5.59
C VAL A 51 -1.07 -0.69 -5.79
N VAL A 52 -0.32 -0.57 -4.70
CA VAL A 52 1.00 0.05 -4.69
C VAL A 52 2.00 -0.91 -4.08
N LEU A 53 3.11 -1.12 -4.77
CA LEU A 53 4.24 -1.90 -4.25
C LEU A 53 5.24 -0.93 -3.64
N ILE A 54 5.52 -1.11 -2.35
CA ILE A 54 6.43 -0.23 -1.61
C ILE A 54 7.65 -1.01 -1.16
N SER A 55 8.82 -0.48 -1.48
CA SER A 55 10.12 -1.01 -1.06
C SER A 55 10.79 0.02 -0.17
N MET A 56 11.38 -0.43 0.94
CA MET A 56 12.00 0.46 1.92
C MET A 56 13.36 -0.07 2.34
N GLU A 57 14.33 0.84 2.43
CA GLU A 57 15.66 0.53 2.96
C GLU A 57 15.60 0.47 4.49
N PRO A 58 16.58 -0.21 5.14
CA PRO A 58 16.62 -0.25 6.61
C PRO A 58 16.60 1.16 7.20
N GLY A 59 15.75 1.38 8.18
CA GLY A 59 15.62 2.66 8.87
C GLY A 59 14.78 3.70 8.15
N ALA A 60 14.34 3.43 6.93
CA ALA A 60 13.46 4.37 6.21
C ALA A 60 12.11 4.47 6.91
N ARG A 61 11.48 5.64 6.81
CA ARG A 61 10.20 5.90 7.48
C ARG A 61 9.25 6.63 6.56
N MET A 62 7.98 6.26 6.69
CA MET A 62 6.85 7.00 6.13
C MET A 62 6.09 7.57 7.32
N LYS A 63 6.37 8.83 7.65
CA LYS A 63 5.90 9.45 8.91
C LYS A 63 4.45 9.88 8.80
N GLU A 64 3.75 9.69 9.86
CA GLU A 64 2.45 10.24 10.24
C GLU A 64 1.62 10.74 9.06
N HIS A 65 1.06 9.79 8.32
CA HIS A 65 0.18 10.10 7.19
C HIS A 65 -1.11 9.30 7.30
N HIS A 66 -2.04 9.61 6.45
CA HIS A 66 -3.30 8.87 6.39
C HIS A 66 -3.74 8.72 4.94
N VAL A 67 -4.63 7.78 4.72
CA VAL A 67 -5.24 7.53 3.42
C VAL A 67 -6.75 7.64 3.59
N ASP A 68 -7.41 8.32 2.66
CA ASP A 68 -8.85 8.56 2.73
C ASP A 68 -9.69 7.32 2.41
N GLY A 69 -9.07 6.23 2.05
CA GLY A 69 -9.72 4.95 1.79
C GLY A 69 -9.36 3.91 2.83
N THR A 70 -10.13 2.83 2.85
CA THR A 70 -9.77 1.64 3.63
C THR A 70 -8.55 0.99 2.97
N SER A 71 -7.59 0.57 3.76
CA SER A 71 -6.35 0.03 3.22
C SER A 71 -5.98 -1.31 3.84
N SER A 72 -5.16 -2.06 3.10
CA SER A 72 -4.50 -3.24 3.62
C SER A 72 -3.02 -3.19 3.29
N VAL A 73 -2.22 -3.72 4.20
CA VAL A 73 -0.77 -3.85 4.04
C VAL A 73 -0.41 -5.31 4.21
N GLN A 74 0.22 -5.88 3.18
CA GLN A 74 0.72 -7.25 3.22
C GLN A 74 2.22 -7.23 3.04
N VAL A 75 2.96 -7.69 4.04
CA VAL A 75 4.42 -7.74 3.98
C VAL A 75 4.84 -8.93 3.15
N LEU A 76 5.70 -8.68 2.16
CA LEU A 76 6.23 -9.69 1.26
C LEU A 76 7.66 -10.09 1.64
N GLN A 77 8.47 -9.12 2.06
CA GLN A 77 9.86 -9.33 2.46
C GLN A 77 10.21 -8.40 3.61
N GLY A 78 11.17 -8.81 4.43
CA GLY A 78 11.66 -7.99 5.52
C GLY A 78 10.67 -7.86 6.66
N SER A 79 10.78 -6.77 7.41
CA SER A 79 9.85 -6.47 8.50
C SER A 79 9.67 -4.97 8.64
N ILE A 80 8.48 -4.57 9.00
CA ILE A 80 8.14 -3.18 9.24
C ILE A 80 7.46 -3.02 10.60
N HIS A 81 7.65 -1.85 11.21
CA HIS A 81 6.87 -1.42 12.36
C HIS A 81 5.80 -0.46 11.86
N TYR A 82 4.56 -0.81 12.08
CA TYR A 82 3.40 -0.03 11.68
C TYR A 82 2.75 0.52 12.93
N SER A 83 2.86 1.83 13.13
CA SER A 83 2.40 2.48 14.36
C SER A 83 1.14 3.26 14.08
N THR A 84 0.09 2.98 14.83
CA THR A 84 -1.20 3.64 14.72
C THR A 84 -1.96 3.52 16.03
N GLN A 85 -2.77 4.52 16.36
CA GLN A 85 -3.65 4.50 17.53
C GLN A 85 -2.89 4.21 18.83
N GLY A 86 -1.67 4.74 18.95
CA GLY A 86 -0.84 4.60 20.14
C GLY A 86 -0.16 3.25 20.30
N GLN A 87 -0.21 2.39 19.28
CA GLN A 87 0.41 1.07 19.32
C GLN A 87 1.31 0.86 18.12
N THR A 88 2.36 0.05 18.30
CA THR A 88 3.26 -0.35 17.24
C THR A 88 3.04 -1.83 16.94
N HIS A 89 2.80 -2.14 15.66
CA HIS A 89 2.58 -3.50 15.20
C HIS A 89 3.80 -3.95 14.41
N ASP A 90 4.38 -5.08 14.81
CA ASP A 90 5.51 -5.68 14.12
C ASP A 90 4.98 -6.62 13.03
N LEU A 91 5.19 -6.24 11.78
CA LEU A 91 4.67 -7.01 10.64
C LEU A 91 5.80 -7.72 9.93
N GLN A 92 5.68 -9.04 9.85
CA GLN A 92 6.64 -9.95 9.21
C GLN A 92 6.06 -10.45 7.88
N PRO A 93 6.88 -11.08 7.02
CA PRO A 93 6.37 -11.67 5.78
C PRO A 93 5.21 -12.60 6.06
N GLY A 94 4.14 -12.43 5.29
CA GLY A 94 2.89 -13.15 5.50
C GLY A 94 1.90 -12.45 6.41
N SER A 95 2.31 -11.39 7.12
CA SER A 95 1.38 -10.60 7.92
C SER A 95 0.51 -9.73 7.03
N LEU A 96 -0.76 -9.61 7.41
CA LEU A 96 -1.72 -8.72 6.78
C LEU A 96 -2.31 -7.80 7.85
N LEU A 97 -2.25 -6.49 7.61
CA LEU A 97 -2.87 -5.50 8.49
C LEU A 97 -3.89 -4.71 7.67
N THR A 98 -5.06 -4.47 8.23
CA THR A 98 -6.09 -3.65 7.60
C THR A 98 -6.36 -2.43 8.47
N LEU A 99 -6.66 -1.30 7.82
CA LEU A 99 -6.88 -0.05 8.52
C LEU A 99 -8.05 0.70 7.87
N ALA A 100 -8.97 1.16 8.70
CA ALA A 100 -10.09 1.98 8.26
C ALA A 100 -9.58 3.32 7.72
N ALA A 101 -10.43 4.00 6.94
CA ALA A 101 -10.08 5.26 6.30
C ALA A 101 -9.72 6.35 7.31
N SER A 102 -8.80 7.21 6.91
CA SER A 102 -8.45 8.46 7.60
C SER A 102 -7.80 8.30 8.97
N ILE A 103 -7.28 7.12 9.28
CA ILE A 103 -6.55 6.90 10.54
C ILE A 103 -5.06 7.15 10.28
N LYS A 104 -4.47 8.02 11.08
CA LYS A 104 -3.05 8.36 10.98
C LYS A 104 -2.18 7.18 11.38
N HIS A 105 -1.08 7.02 10.67
CA HIS A 105 -0.15 5.94 10.92
C HIS A 105 1.26 6.30 10.46
N ASP A 106 2.24 5.60 11.03
CA ASP A 106 3.65 5.64 10.65
C ASP A 106 4.09 4.27 10.21
N VAL A 107 5.04 4.21 9.29
CA VAL A 107 5.71 2.97 8.92
C VAL A 107 7.21 3.17 9.03
N GLU A 108 7.88 2.24 9.69
CA GLU A 108 9.34 2.22 9.76
C GLU A 108 9.85 0.86 9.33
N SER A 109 10.83 0.86 8.42
CA SER A 109 11.44 -0.38 7.94
C SER A 109 12.56 -0.80 8.88
N MET A 110 12.54 -2.04 9.33
CA MET A 110 13.55 -2.56 10.24
C MET A 110 14.73 -3.18 9.49
N ASN A 111 14.52 -3.58 8.25
CA ASN A 111 15.55 -4.10 7.35
C ASN A 111 15.09 -3.79 5.91
N ASP A 112 15.72 -4.39 4.90
CA ASP A 112 15.19 -4.24 3.54
C ASP A 112 13.81 -4.89 3.48
N SER A 113 12.79 -4.08 3.22
CA SER A 113 11.41 -4.52 3.32
C SER A 113 10.62 -4.20 2.06
N VAL A 114 9.67 -5.06 1.75
CA VAL A 114 8.73 -4.86 0.64
C VAL A 114 7.34 -5.21 1.13
N PHE A 115 6.37 -4.35 0.88
CA PHE A 115 4.98 -4.65 1.18
C PHE A 115 4.06 -4.16 0.08
N LEU A 116 2.92 -4.80 0.02
CA LEU A 116 1.86 -4.46 -0.92
C LEU A 116 0.79 -3.67 -0.19
N LEU A 117 0.52 -2.48 -0.69
CA LEU A 117 -0.52 -1.61 -0.14
C LEU A 117 -1.68 -1.59 -1.10
N THR A 118 -2.87 -1.91 -0.60
CA THR A 118 -4.10 -1.85 -1.37
C THR A 118 -5.03 -0.84 -0.71
N ILE A 119 -5.59 0.08 -1.50
CA ILE A 119 -6.47 1.13 -1.01
C ILE A 119 -7.78 1.06 -1.79
N SER A 120 -8.89 1.14 -1.06
CA SER A 120 -10.23 1.16 -1.63
C SER A 120 -10.97 2.39 -1.14
N TRP A 121 -11.51 3.16 -2.07
CA TRP A 121 -12.33 4.35 -1.77
C TRP A 121 -13.78 4.02 -2.07
N PRO A 122 -14.69 4.24 -1.11
CA PRO A 122 -16.09 3.94 -1.36
C PRO A 122 -16.71 4.94 -2.35
N ASP A 123 -17.51 4.40 -3.25
CA ASP A 123 -18.41 5.14 -4.11
C ASP A 123 -19.82 4.89 -3.59
N SER A 124 -20.62 5.95 -3.44
CA SER A 124 -21.96 5.84 -2.85
C SER A 124 -22.85 4.87 -3.63
N GLN A 125 -22.81 4.94 -4.96
CA GLN A 125 -23.60 4.03 -5.80
C GLN A 125 -23.11 2.61 -5.68
N HIS A 126 -21.80 2.43 -5.63
CA HIS A 126 -21.18 1.12 -5.49
C HIS A 126 -21.56 0.49 -4.14
N LEU A 127 -21.52 1.25 -3.07
CA LEU A 127 -21.91 0.76 -1.74
C LEU A 127 -23.38 0.34 -1.71
N LEU A 128 -24.26 1.11 -2.32
CA LEU A 128 -25.68 0.75 -2.40
C LEU A 128 -25.87 -0.57 -3.17
N ALA A 129 -25.18 -0.73 -4.29
CA ALA A 129 -25.25 -1.96 -5.07
C ALA A 129 -24.75 -3.16 -4.26
N MET A 130 -23.66 -3.00 -3.50
CA MET A 130 -23.12 -4.06 -2.66
C MET A 130 -24.09 -4.44 -1.54
N GLN A 131 -24.73 -3.47 -0.91
CA GLN A 131 -25.72 -3.72 0.14
C GLN A 131 -26.91 -4.51 -0.40
N HIS A 132 -27.42 -4.13 -1.56
CA HIS A 132 -28.53 -4.83 -2.20
C HIS A 132 -28.19 -6.28 -2.56
N ARG A 133 -26.93 -6.55 -2.85
CA ARG A 133 -26.44 -7.90 -3.19
C ARG A 133 -25.97 -8.69 -1.97
N GLY A 134 -25.95 -8.08 -0.80
CA GLY A 134 -25.48 -8.70 0.42
C GLY A 134 -23.96 -8.78 0.54
N TYR A 135 -23.23 -8.12 -0.31
CA TYR A 135 -21.75 -8.18 -0.28
C TYR A 135 -21.14 -7.29 0.80
N GLY A 136 -21.90 -6.41 1.39
CA GLY A 136 -21.41 -5.50 2.42
C GLY A 136 -21.54 -6.02 3.84
N THR A 137 -21.88 -7.27 4.00
CA THR A 137 -22.08 -7.85 5.35
C THR A 137 -20.78 -8.24 6.00
#